data_d28658288467eb49ec9d27982b2ad14d
#
_entry.id   d28658288467eb49ec9d27982b2ad14d
#
_cell.length_a   1.000
_cell.length_b   1.000
_cell.length_c   1.000
_cell.angle_alpha   90.00
_cell.angle_beta   90.00
_cell.angle_gamma   90.00
#
_symmetry.space_group_name_H-M   'P 1'
#
loop_
_entity.id
_entity.type
_entity.pdbx_description
1 polymer ?
#
loop_
_entity_poly.entity_id
_entity_poly.type
_entity_poly.pdbx_seq_one_letter_code
_entity_poly.pdbx_strand_id
1 'polypeptide(L)'
;MPEQTNPYDSILALSEDPSSLAVWLTSADQSFLLQRQTDDLRFADNANDLPVITVDAGQKYQAIEGFGFSLTGGSAMLISRLPDPDRSALLRELFLPDGDGIGVSFLRLSIGASDLSERCFSYDDRPAGQSDSELVHFDIEAGDLEVIPLLREILAINPEIRIMATAWSAPAWMKTNENFRGGKLRPDCYAVYAAYLVKYLQAMRDRGIAVHAITPQNEPLNQKNEPSMVMEASEQAEFIKNHLGPALSAAGLAD
;
A
#
# COMPACT_ATOMS: atom_id res chain seq x y z
N MET A 1 10.65 35.73 -19.73
CA MET A 1 9.70 34.62 -19.74
C MET A 1 8.74 34.92 -18.62
N PRO A 2 7.42 34.93 -18.80
CA PRO A 2 6.51 35.15 -17.70
C PRO A 2 6.67 33.95 -16.71
N GLU A 3 6.81 34.27 -15.44
CA GLU A 3 6.73 33.30 -14.35
C GLU A 3 5.39 32.53 -14.51
N GLN A 4 5.48 31.23 -14.70
CA GLN A 4 4.32 30.35 -14.57
C GLN A 4 3.94 30.38 -13.08
N THR A 5 2.92 31.14 -12.75
CA THR A 5 2.24 31.04 -11.45
C THR A 5 1.77 29.59 -11.31
N ASN A 6 2.26 28.90 -10.30
CA ASN A 6 1.82 27.58 -9.94
C ASN A 6 0.29 27.65 -9.70
N PRO A 7 -0.56 26.94 -10.44
CA PRO A 7 -2.01 26.98 -10.23
C PRO A 7 -2.42 26.55 -8.82
N TYR A 8 -1.50 26.05 -8.03
CA TYR A 8 -1.67 25.56 -6.66
C TYR A 8 -1.35 26.60 -5.59
N ASP A 9 -0.68 27.70 -5.95
CA ASP A 9 -0.61 28.86 -5.04
C ASP A 9 -2.01 29.37 -4.69
N SER A 10 -3.03 29.11 -5.52
CA SER A 10 -4.42 29.42 -5.24
C SER A 10 -5.15 28.41 -4.35
N ILE A 11 -4.65 27.15 -4.21
CA ILE A 11 -5.26 26.13 -3.35
C ILE A 11 -4.60 26.11 -1.97
N LEU A 12 -3.29 26.38 -1.92
CA LEU A 12 -2.57 26.63 -0.65
C LEU A 12 -2.80 28.05 -0.11
N ALA A 13 -3.41 28.95 -0.85
CA ALA A 13 -4.16 30.05 -0.28
C ALA A 13 -5.42 29.51 0.41
N LEU A 14 -5.24 28.53 1.32
CA LEU A 14 -6.05 28.41 2.51
C LEU A 14 -6.19 29.85 2.97
N SER A 15 -7.41 30.35 3.01
CA SER A 15 -7.70 31.70 3.48
C SER A 15 -6.71 32.06 4.60
N GLU A 16 -5.88 33.09 4.41
CA GLU A 16 -5.00 33.60 5.46
C GLU A 16 -5.83 34.13 6.64
N ASP A 17 -7.15 34.12 6.50
CA ASP A 17 -8.10 34.41 7.54
C ASP A 17 -8.26 33.20 8.48
N PRO A 18 -7.67 33.27 9.70
CA PRO A 18 -7.76 32.16 10.67
C PRO A 18 -9.20 31.90 11.14
N SER A 19 -10.16 32.74 10.76
CA SER A 19 -11.58 32.58 11.05
C SER A 19 -12.35 31.80 9.98
N SER A 20 -11.70 31.34 8.91
CA SER A 20 -12.33 30.59 7.81
C SER A 20 -11.88 29.15 7.71
N LEU A 21 -12.76 28.32 7.16
CA LEU A 21 -12.55 26.89 6.95
C LEU A 21 -12.87 26.53 5.49
N ALA A 22 -11.90 26.05 4.75
CA ALA A 22 -12.10 25.52 3.42
C ALA A 22 -12.76 24.13 3.50
N VAL A 23 -13.70 23.86 2.60
CA VAL A 23 -14.51 22.64 2.63
C VAL A 23 -14.45 21.90 1.30
N TRP A 24 -14.12 20.60 1.34
CA TRP A 24 -14.31 19.66 0.25
C TRP A 24 -15.39 18.67 0.64
N LEU A 25 -16.34 18.44 -0.26
CA LEU A 25 -17.53 17.63 0.01
C LEU A 25 -17.57 16.41 -0.91
N THR A 26 -17.90 15.27 -0.33
CA THR A 26 -18.35 14.07 -1.04
C THR A 26 -19.73 13.72 -0.49
N SER A 27 -20.73 13.59 -1.36
CA SER A 27 -22.11 13.23 -0.97
C SER A 27 -22.45 11.78 -1.36
N ALA A 28 -23.37 11.17 -0.62
CA ALA A 28 -23.79 9.78 -0.86
C ALA A 28 -24.47 9.58 -2.22
N ASP A 29 -25.11 10.60 -2.77
CA ASP A 29 -25.74 10.60 -4.10
C ASP A 29 -24.77 10.91 -5.24
N GLN A 30 -23.48 11.08 -4.91
CA GLN A 30 -22.41 11.39 -5.85
C GLN A 30 -22.57 12.74 -6.58
N SER A 31 -23.42 13.63 -6.11
CA SER A 31 -23.54 14.98 -6.67
C SER A 31 -22.31 15.85 -6.40
N PHE A 32 -21.55 15.50 -5.36
CA PHE A 32 -20.23 16.06 -5.01
C PHE A 32 -19.25 14.92 -4.83
N LEU A 33 -18.08 14.99 -5.50
CA LEU A 33 -16.98 14.00 -5.41
C LEU A 33 -15.70 14.75 -5.05
N LEU A 34 -15.38 14.84 -3.77
CA LEU A 34 -14.25 15.61 -3.21
C LEU A 34 -14.16 17.03 -3.79
N GLN A 35 -15.32 17.63 -4.00
CA GLN A 35 -15.43 18.92 -4.65
C GLN A 35 -15.22 20.05 -3.66
N ARG A 36 -14.30 20.97 -3.97
CA ARG A 36 -14.11 22.22 -3.24
C ARG A 36 -15.40 23.04 -3.28
N GLN A 37 -15.91 23.44 -2.13
CA GLN A 37 -17.06 24.34 -2.05
C GLN A 37 -16.64 25.78 -2.34
N THR A 38 -17.51 26.54 -2.98
CA THR A 38 -17.23 27.92 -3.43
C THR A 38 -17.08 28.89 -2.26
N ASP A 39 -17.81 28.64 -1.18
CA ASP A 39 -17.82 29.50 -0.01
C ASP A 39 -17.10 28.82 1.16
N ASP A 40 -16.13 29.52 1.74
CA ASP A 40 -15.50 29.09 2.97
C ASP A 40 -16.45 29.27 4.13
N LEU A 41 -16.52 28.28 5.02
CA LEU A 41 -17.24 28.42 6.27
C LEU A 41 -16.47 29.38 7.21
N ARG A 42 -17.19 30.21 7.95
CA ARG A 42 -16.59 31.09 8.93
C ARG A 42 -16.94 30.65 10.33
N PHE A 43 -15.94 30.67 11.21
CA PHE A 43 -16.17 30.48 12.63
C PHE A 43 -16.98 31.63 13.16
N ALA A 44 -18.00 31.33 13.95
CA ALA A 44 -18.85 32.33 14.62
C ALA A 44 -19.34 31.77 15.95
N ASP A 45 -19.61 32.67 16.90
CA ASP A 45 -20.20 32.33 18.20
C ASP A 45 -21.71 32.07 18.04
N ASN A 46 -22.05 30.94 17.43
CA ASN A 46 -23.44 30.52 17.25
C ASN A 46 -23.73 29.29 18.10
N ALA A 47 -24.66 29.42 19.05
CA ALA A 47 -25.24 28.26 19.72
C ALA A 47 -26.19 27.53 18.76
N ASN A 48 -26.02 26.22 18.60
CA ASN A 48 -26.92 25.35 17.85
C ASN A 48 -26.99 23.98 18.53
N ASP A 49 -28.01 23.21 18.20
CA ASP A 49 -28.23 21.86 18.76
C ASP A 49 -27.56 20.72 17.94
N LEU A 50 -26.65 21.08 17.03
CA LEU A 50 -25.95 20.09 16.23
C LEU A 50 -24.81 19.41 17.02
N PRO A 51 -24.43 18.16 16.67
CA PRO A 51 -23.27 17.51 17.27
C PRO A 51 -22.01 18.38 17.12
N VAL A 52 -21.25 18.51 18.18
CA VAL A 52 -20.02 19.31 18.20
C VAL A 52 -18.80 18.41 17.96
N ILE A 53 -17.94 18.81 17.03
CA ILE A 53 -16.60 18.24 16.84
C ILE A 53 -15.60 19.20 17.46
N THR A 54 -14.93 18.77 18.54
CA THR A 54 -13.90 19.59 19.19
C THR A 54 -12.54 19.25 18.63
N VAL A 55 -11.81 20.25 18.13
CA VAL A 55 -10.40 20.13 17.70
C VAL A 55 -9.54 20.87 18.72
N ASP A 56 -8.75 20.13 19.48
CA ASP A 56 -7.80 20.69 20.45
C ASP A 56 -6.36 20.50 19.94
N ALA A 57 -5.79 21.55 19.36
CA ALA A 57 -4.43 21.54 18.84
C ALA A 57 -3.34 21.39 19.95
N GLY A 58 -3.72 21.56 21.22
CA GLY A 58 -2.83 21.33 22.38
C GLY A 58 -2.67 19.85 22.72
N GLN A 59 -3.63 19.00 22.32
CA GLN A 59 -3.58 17.55 22.52
C GLN A 59 -3.04 16.87 21.27
N LYS A 60 -1.77 16.48 21.32
CA LYS A 60 -1.08 15.79 20.22
C LYS A 60 -0.90 14.32 20.54
N TYR A 61 -1.13 13.47 19.56
CA TYR A 61 -0.88 12.04 19.59
C TYR A 61 0.29 11.69 18.65
N GLN A 62 0.35 10.47 18.14
CA GLN A 62 1.39 10.06 17.18
C GLN A 62 1.30 10.85 15.87
N ALA A 63 2.44 11.01 15.22
CA ALA A 63 2.47 11.54 13.85
C ALA A 63 1.81 10.54 12.88
N ILE A 64 1.09 11.07 11.89
CA ILE A 64 0.57 10.29 10.77
C ILE A 64 1.61 10.36 9.65
N GLU A 65 2.07 9.19 9.17
CA GLU A 65 3.12 9.12 8.14
C GLU A 65 2.59 9.34 6.72
N GLY A 66 1.29 9.20 6.51
CA GLY A 66 0.67 9.41 5.21
C GLY A 66 -0.69 8.76 5.09
N PHE A 67 -1.35 9.02 3.96
CA PHE A 67 -2.64 8.46 3.60
C PHE A 67 -2.56 7.83 2.21
N GLY A 68 -3.29 6.73 2.02
CA GLY A 68 -3.29 6.06 0.74
C GLY A 68 -4.17 4.83 0.69
N PHE A 69 -3.84 3.93 -0.21
CA PHE A 69 -4.63 2.72 -0.51
C PHE A 69 -3.73 1.55 -0.91
N SER A 70 -4.34 0.39 -1.08
CA SER A 70 -3.64 -0.78 -1.64
C SER A 70 -3.62 -0.70 -3.16
N LEU A 71 -2.43 -0.62 -3.75
CA LEU A 71 -2.22 -0.85 -5.18
C LEU A 71 -2.11 -2.37 -5.39
N THR A 72 -3.25 -3.00 -5.68
CA THR A 72 -3.33 -4.44 -5.94
C THR A 72 -2.97 -4.76 -7.39
N GLY A 73 -2.66 -6.03 -7.68
CA GLY A 73 -2.41 -6.48 -9.06
C GLY A 73 -3.56 -6.16 -10.01
N GLY A 74 -4.81 -6.35 -9.58
CA GLY A 74 -5.99 -5.99 -10.37
C GLY A 74 -6.10 -4.49 -10.62
N SER A 75 -5.81 -3.65 -9.63
CA SER A 75 -5.78 -2.19 -9.82
C SER A 75 -4.69 -1.77 -10.79
N ALA A 76 -3.48 -2.32 -10.63
CA ALA A 76 -2.36 -2.03 -11.52
C ALA A 76 -2.66 -2.43 -12.97
N MET A 77 -3.23 -3.62 -13.17
CA MET A 77 -3.65 -4.09 -14.48
C MET A 77 -4.68 -3.14 -15.13
N LEU A 78 -5.70 -2.73 -14.40
CA LEU A 78 -6.73 -1.82 -14.93
C LEU A 78 -6.16 -0.45 -15.30
N ILE A 79 -5.31 0.11 -14.45
CA ILE A 79 -4.65 1.40 -14.70
C ILE A 79 -3.70 1.30 -15.90
N SER A 80 -2.92 0.22 -16.00
CA SER A 80 -1.97 0.01 -17.10
C SER A 80 -2.65 -0.18 -18.46
N ARG A 81 -3.93 -0.62 -18.49
CA ARG A 81 -4.73 -0.76 -19.70
C ARG A 81 -5.39 0.54 -20.18
N LEU A 82 -5.33 1.59 -19.38
CA LEU A 82 -5.81 2.90 -19.83
C LEU A 82 -4.92 3.43 -20.98
N PRO A 83 -5.50 4.19 -21.94
CA PRO A 83 -4.71 4.95 -22.89
C PRO A 83 -3.70 5.85 -22.17
N ASP A 84 -2.51 6.02 -22.74
CA ASP A 84 -1.43 6.78 -22.09
C ASP A 84 -1.83 8.17 -21.56
N PRO A 85 -2.64 9.00 -22.30
CA PRO A 85 -3.08 10.28 -21.77
C PRO A 85 -3.96 10.15 -20.52
N ASP A 86 -4.89 9.19 -20.52
CA ASP A 86 -5.84 8.97 -19.42
C ASP A 86 -5.11 8.40 -18.20
N ARG A 87 -4.17 7.46 -18.41
CA ARG A 87 -3.33 6.91 -17.35
C ARG A 87 -2.49 8.00 -16.71
N SER A 88 -1.82 8.81 -17.51
CA SER A 88 -1.00 9.91 -17.02
C SER A 88 -1.82 10.94 -16.24
N ALA A 89 -3.01 11.28 -16.71
CA ALA A 89 -3.91 12.19 -16.02
C ALA A 89 -4.35 11.62 -14.66
N LEU A 90 -4.80 10.35 -14.63
CA LEU A 90 -5.19 9.67 -13.41
C LEU A 90 -4.06 9.58 -12.39
N LEU A 91 -2.85 9.19 -12.82
CA LEU A 91 -1.71 9.10 -11.91
C LEU A 91 -1.33 10.46 -11.33
N ARG A 92 -1.39 11.52 -12.11
CA ARG A 92 -1.15 12.88 -11.61
C ARG A 92 -2.22 13.33 -10.63
N GLU A 93 -3.50 13.07 -10.91
CA GLU A 93 -4.59 13.36 -9.99
C GLU A 93 -4.42 12.65 -8.64
N LEU A 94 -4.01 11.38 -8.65
CA LEU A 94 -3.85 10.58 -7.44
C LEU A 94 -2.58 10.94 -6.65
N PHE A 95 -1.44 11.13 -7.31
CA PHE A 95 -0.13 11.10 -6.65
C PHE A 95 0.61 12.44 -6.66
N LEU A 96 0.19 13.42 -7.45
CA LEU A 96 0.85 14.72 -7.41
C LEU A 96 0.61 15.38 -6.04
N PRO A 97 1.68 15.70 -5.28
CA PRO A 97 1.53 16.25 -3.92
C PRO A 97 1.03 17.70 -3.92
N ASP A 98 1.20 18.39 -5.06
CA ASP A 98 0.83 19.79 -5.22
C ASP A 98 -0.35 19.89 -6.16
N GLY A 99 -1.18 20.86 -5.93
CA GLY A 99 -2.22 21.22 -6.85
C GLY A 99 -3.55 20.55 -6.75
N ASP A 100 -4.16 20.21 -7.90
CA ASP A 100 -5.45 19.53 -7.97
C ASP A 100 -5.33 18.03 -7.66
N GLY A 101 -4.11 17.52 -7.45
CA GLY A 101 -3.87 16.15 -7.03
C GLY A 101 -4.31 15.92 -5.57
N ILE A 102 -4.79 14.72 -5.27
CA ILE A 102 -5.12 14.35 -3.88
C ILE A 102 -3.89 13.99 -3.05
N GLY A 103 -2.70 13.88 -3.67
CA GLY A 103 -1.44 13.75 -2.97
C GLY A 103 -1.32 12.47 -2.16
N VAL A 104 -1.75 11.33 -2.71
CA VAL A 104 -1.53 10.03 -2.05
C VAL A 104 -0.06 9.88 -1.70
N SER A 105 0.23 9.66 -0.42
CA SER A 105 1.57 9.64 0.14
C SER A 105 1.96 8.28 0.73
N PHE A 106 1.03 7.32 0.75
CA PHE A 106 1.27 5.98 1.28
C PHE A 106 0.61 4.92 0.39
N LEU A 107 1.36 3.89 0.01
CA LEU A 107 0.83 2.73 -0.73
C LEU A 107 1.05 1.44 0.03
N ARG A 108 0.11 0.51 -0.12
CA ARG A 108 0.26 -0.87 0.31
C ARG A 108 0.30 -1.80 -0.91
N LEU A 109 1.26 -2.72 -0.92
CA LEU A 109 1.42 -3.71 -1.99
C LEU A 109 1.14 -5.12 -1.47
N SER A 110 0.75 -6.03 -2.35
CA SER A 110 0.78 -7.46 -2.07
C SER A 110 2.16 -8.04 -2.39
N ILE A 111 2.63 -8.98 -1.56
CA ILE A 111 3.77 -9.85 -1.84
C ILE A 111 3.21 -11.14 -2.43
N GLY A 112 3.36 -11.31 -3.75
CA GLY A 112 2.59 -12.28 -4.52
C GLY A 112 1.16 -11.79 -4.76
N ALA A 113 0.26 -12.70 -5.09
CA ALA A 113 -1.13 -12.37 -5.35
C ALA A 113 -1.86 -11.90 -4.09
N SER A 114 -2.88 -11.05 -4.30
CA SER A 114 -3.96 -10.77 -3.36
C SER A 114 -5.27 -11.40 -3.86
N ASP A 115 -6.33 -11.28 -3.09
CA ASP A 115 -7.70 -11.66 -3.49
C ASP A 115 -8.29 -10.75 -4.61
N LEU A 116 -7.57 -9.67 -4.97
CA LEU A 116 -7.88 -8.79 -6.10
C LEU A 116 -6.88 -8.93 -7.27
N SER A 117 -6.13 -10.01 -7.31
CA SER A 117 -5.29 -10.37 -8.47
C SER A 117 -6.08 -11.24 -9.44
N GLU A 118 -5.76 -11.19 -10.73
CA GLU A 118 -6.43 -11.97 -11.79
C GLU A 118 -6.29 -13.49 -11.57
N ARG A 119 -5.19 -13.91 -10.94
CA ARG A 119 -4.90 -15.30 -10.55
C ARG A 119 -4.10 -15.35 -9.25
N CYS A 120 -4.17 -16.50 -8.56
CA CYS A 120 -3.27 -16.77 -7.44
C CYS A 120 -1.88 -17.13 -7.96
N PHE A 121 -0.86 -16.56 -7.30
CA PHE A 121 0.55 -16.87 -7.54
C PHE A 121 1.38 -16.46 -6.33
N SER A 122 2.56 -17.04 -6.23
CA SER A 122 3.67 -16.52 -5.44
C SER A 122 4.88 -16.31 -6.36
N TYR A 123 5.93 -15.72 -5.83
CA TYR A 123 7.18 -15.54 -6.60
C TYR A 123 8.06 -16.80 -6.60
N ASP A 124 7.56 -17.92 -6.06
CA ASP A 124 8.25 -19.22 -6.05
C ASP A 124 7.24 -20.37 -6.07
N ASP A 125 6.41 -20.42 -7.09
CA ASP A 125 5.45 -21.49 -7.28
C ASP A 125 6.11 -22.74 -7.79
N ARG A 126 5.79 -23.88 -7.15
CA ARG A 126 6.32 -25.19 -7.53
C ARG A 126 5.19 -26.16 -7.92
N PRO A 127 5.46 -27.11 -8.83
CA PRO A 127 4.53 -28.21 -9.05
C PRO A 127 4.23 -28.98 -7.75
N ALA A 128 3.04 -29.57 -7.65
CA ALA A 128 2.63 -30.33 -6.48
C ALA A 128 3.68 -31.37 -6.06
N GLY A 129 3.98 -31.44 -4.77
CA GLY A 129 4.98 -32.34 -4.19
C GLY A 129 6.43 -31.92 -4.40
N GLN A 130 6.69 -30.77 -5.03
CA GLN A 130 8.03 -30.18 -5.15
C GLN A 130 8.21 -29.01 -4.19
N SER A 131 9.44 -28.80 -3.74
CA SER A 131 9.84 -27.70 -2.87
C SER A 131 11.10 -27.01 -3.41
N ASP A 132 11.35 -25.80 -2.96
CA ASP A 132 12.55 -25.02 -3.30
C ASP A 132 13.14 -24.35 -2.06
N SER A 133 13.77 -25.12 -1.19
CA SER A 133 14.35 -24.62 0.05
C SER A 133 15.44 -23.56 -0.13
N GLU A 134 16.09 -23.53 -1.26
CA GLU A 134 17.13 -22.57 -1.62
C GLU A 134 16.59 -21.37 -2.41
N LEU A 135 15.28 -21.35 -2.72
CA LEU A 135 14.60 -20.31 -3.50
C LEU A 135 15.33 -20.00 -4.83
N VAL A 136 15.80 -21.02 -5.51
CA VAL A 136 16.51 -20.87 -6.81
C VAL A 136 15.56 -20.51 -7.94
N HIS A 137 14.28 -20.79 -7.75
CA HIS A 137 13.21 -20.46 -8.71
C HIS A 137 12.43 -19.20 -8.35
N PHE A 138 12.86 -18.47 -7.31
CA PHE A 138 12.23 -17.19 -6.97
C PHE A 138 12.34 -16.21 -8.14
N ASP A 139 11.19 -15.75 -8.62
CA ASP A 139 11.09 -14.80 -9.71
C ASP A 139 10.00 -13.76 -9.41
N ILE A 140 10.41 -12.52 -9.17
CA ILE A 140 9.49 -11.41 -8.88
C ILE A 140 8.65 -11.04 -10.12
N GLU A 141 9.05 -11.46 -11.31
CA GLU A 141 8.32 -11.22 -12.56
C GLU A 141 7.34 -12.36 -12.91
N ALA A 142 7.26 -13.39 -12.07
CA ALA A 142 6.34 -14.53 -12.29
C ALA A 142 4.85 -14.17 -12.15
N GLY A 143 4.53 -13.00 -11.62
CA GLY A 143 3.17 -12.61 -11.24
C GLY A 143 2.63 -11.34 -11.90
N ASP A 144 2.41 -10.31 -11.10
CA ASP A 144 1.82 -9.04 -11.52
C ASP A 144 2.83 -8.19 -12.31
N LEU A 145 2.89 -8.41 -13.61
CA LEU A 145 3.85 -7.72 -14.50
C LEU A 145 3.63 -6.21 -14.55
N GLU A 146 2.42 -5.74 -14.24
CA GLU A 146 2.04 -4.33 -14.30
C GLU A 146 2.42 -3.53 -13.06
N VAL A 147 2.54 -4.16 -11.88
CA VAL A 147 2.74 -3.45 -10.60
C VAL A 147 4.07 -2.68 -10.60
N ILE A 148 5.17 -3.31 -10.97
CA ILE A 148 6.50 -2.70 -10.92
C ILE A 148 6.64 -1.55 -11.94
N PRO A 149 6.26 -1.71 -13.22
CA PRO A 149 6.26 -0.59 -14.16
C PRO A 149 5.40 0.59 -13.70
N LEU A 150 4.18 0.32 -13.22
CA LEU A 150 3.27 1.35 -12.75
C LEU A 150 3.81 2.07 -11.51
N LEU A 151 4.43 1.36 -10.56
CA LEU A 151 5.09 1.98 -9.41
C LEU A 151 6.21 2.93 -9.82
N ARG A 152 6.95 2.62 -10.86
CA ARG A 152 7.98 3.54 -11.40
C ARG A 152 7.36 4.81 -11.97
N GLU A 153 6.23 4.72 -12.67
CA GLU A 153 5.49 5.90 -13.13
C GLU A 153 5.00 6.74 -11.93
N ILE A 154 4.45 6.10 -10.92
CA ILE A 154 3.98 6.74 -9.68
C ILE A 154 5.14 7.44 -8.94
N LEU A 155 6.25 6.75 -8.72
CA LEU A 155 7.42 7.30 -8.03
C LEU A 155 8.13 8.40 -8.82
N ALA A 156 7.96 8.45 -10.14
CA ALA A 156 8.42 9.57 -10.95
C ALA A 156 7.58 10.84 -10.74
N ILE A 157 6.31 10.70 -10.32
CA ILE A 157 5.42 11.82 -9.98
C ILE A 157 5.65 12.25 -8.52
N ASN A 158 5.73 11.29 -7.60
CA ASN A 158 5.95 11.54 -6.18
C ASN A 158 6.97 10.55 -5.59
N PRO A 159 8.25 10.92 -5.53
CA PRO A 159 9.31 10.05 -5.00
C PRO A 159 9.24 9.83 -3.49
N GLU A 160 8.47 10.65 -2.75
CA GLU A 160 8.36 10.59 -1.28
C GLU A 160 7.29 9.60 -0.80
N ILE A 161 6.62 8.90 -1.72
CA ILE A 161 5.60 7.91 -1.36
C ILE A 161 6.23 6.82 -0.51
N ARG A 162 5.63 6.58 0.66
CA ARG A 162 5.97 5.45 1.51
C ARG A 162 5.23 4.19 1.06
N ILE A 163 5.93 3.06 1.09
CA ILE A 163 5.38 1.79 0.63
C ILE A 163 5.49 0.77 1.76
N MET A 164 4.36 0.12 2.09
CA MET A 164 4.37 -1.11 2.87
C MET A 164 3.94 -2.29 2.00
N ALA A 165 4.42 -3.48 2.30
CA ALA A 165 4.04 -4.68 1.59
C ALA A 165 3.54 -5.78 2.55
N THR A 166 2.61 -6.60 2.07
CA THR A 166 1.95 -7.63 2.87
C THR A 166 1.75 -8.89 2.04
N ALA A 167 2.09 -10.05 2.57
CA ALA A 167 1.77 -11.32 1.94
C ALA A 167 0.34 -11.77 2.31
N TRP A 168 -0.42 -12.26 1.33
CA TRP A 168 -1.70 -12.95 1.55
C TRP A 168 -1.49 -14.43 1.86
N SER A 169 -0.45 -15.01 1.31
CA SER A 169 -0.05 -16.40 1.55
C SER A 169 1.45 -16.57 1.27
N ALA A 170 2.05 -17.50 1.98
CA ALA A 170 3.32 -18.07 1.53
C ALA A 170 3.10 -18.92 0.25
N PRO A 171 4.18 -19.23 -0.52
CA PRO A 171 4.11 -20.23 -1.57
C PRO A 171 3.42 -21.52 -1.10
N ALA A 172 2.57 -22.10 -1.95
CA ALA A 172 1.71 -23.22 -1.56
C ALA A 172 2.51 -24.39 -0.97
N TRP A 173 3.67 -24.70 -1.52
CA TRP A 173 4.53 -25.79 -1.06
C TRP A 173 5.12 -25.58 0.35
N MET A 174 5.13 -24.36 0.89
CA MET A 174 5.52 -24.06 2.29
C MET A 174 4.42 -24.28 3.29
N LYS A 175 3.20 -24.59 2.83
CA LYS A 175 2.00 -24.64 3.68
C LYS A 175 1.59 -26.09 4.01
N THR A 176 0.87 -26.24 5.11
CA THR A 176 0.40 -27.53 5.60
C THR A 176 -0.59 -28.25 4.67
N ASN A 177 -1.26 -27.49 3.81
CA ASN A 177 -2.27 -27.99 2.87
C ASN A 177 -1.83 -27.89 1.40
N GLU A 178 -0.63 -27.44 1.13
CA GLU A 178 -0.06 -27.25 -0.23
C GLU A 178 -1.01 -26.49 -1.17
N ASN A 179 -1.76 -25.51 -0.63
CA ASN A 179 -2.77 -24.77 -1.37
C ASN A 179 -2.70 -23.28 -1.05
N PHE A 180 -3.06 -22.43 -1.99
CA PHE A 180 -3.12 -20.98 -1.75
C PHE A 180 -4.19 -20.60 -0.73
N ARG A 181 -5.30 -21.32 -0.65
CA ARG A 181 -6.40 -21.01 0.28
C ARG A 181 -6.25 -21.70 1.62
N GLY A 182 -6.28 -20.92 2.70
CA GLY A 182 -6.21 -21.45 4.08
C GLY A 182 -4.88 -22.14 4.37
N GLY A 183 -4.89 -23.08 5.29
CA GLY A 183 -3.69 -23.75 5.79
C GLY A 183 -2.81 -22.86 6.64
N LYS A 184 -1.71 -23.41 7.13
CA LYS A 184 -0.71 -22.71 7.95
C LYS A 184 0.66 -22.83 7.32
N LEU A 185 1.54 -21.87 7.60
CA LEU A 185 2.96 -22.00 7.31
C LEU A 185 3.54 -23.17 8.11
N ARG A 186 4.25 -24.07 7.44
CA ARG A 186 4.93 -25.18 8.11
C ARG A 186 6.09 -24.66 8.94
N PRO A 187 6.28 -25.13 10.19
CA PRO A 187 7.40 -24.68 11.04
C PRO A 187 8.78 -24.90 10.42
N ASP A 188 8.98 -25.99 9.67
CA ASP A 188 10.21 -26.29 8.95
C ASP A 188 10.47 -25.33 7.78
N CYS A 189 9.48 -24.54 7.36
CA CYS A 189 9.59 -23.53 6.31
C CYS A 189 9.77 -22.10 6.86
N TYR A 190 9.79 -21.86 8.17
CA TYR A 190 9.89 -20.50 8.72
C TYR A 190 11.14 -19.75 8.25
N ALA A 191 12.30 -20.41 8.27
CA ALA A 191 13.54 -19.80 7.81
C ALA A 191 13.51 -19.50 6.30
N VAL A 192 12.96 -20.42 5.51
CA VAL A 192 12.85 -20.24 4.05
C VAL A 192 11.86 -19.14 3.70
N TYR A 193 10.74 -19.07 4.42
CA TYR A 193 9.77 -17.99 4.21
C TYR A 193 10.33 -16.61 4.59
N ALA A 194 11.12 -16.52 5.65
CA ALA A 194 11.85 -15.30 5.97
C ALA A 194 12.82 -14.90 4.85
N ALA A 195 13.58 -15.87 4.31
CA ALA A 195 14.45 -15.63 3.16
C ALA A 195 13.67 -15.21 1.89
N TYR A 196 12.48 -15.77 1.65
CA TYR A 196 11.59 -15.37 0.56
C TYR A 196 11.17 -13.90 0.67
N LEU A 197 10.78 -13.43 1.87
CA LEU A 197 10.43 -12.04 2.11
C LEU A 197 11.65 -11.10 1.92
N VAL A 198 12.83 -11.53 2.37
CA VAL A 198 14.09 -10.79 2.14
C VAL A 198 14.40 -10.70 0.65
N LYS A 199 14.27 -11.80 -0.12
CA LYS A 199 14.46 -11.77 -1.58
C LYS A 199 13.51 -10.80 -2.28
N TYR A 200 12.25 -10.76 -1.86
CA TYR A 200 11.28 -9.77 -2.36
C TYR A 200 11.77 -8.34 -2.14
N LEU A 201 12.16 -8.00 -0.91
CA LEU A 201 12.63 -6.65 -0.59
C LEU A 201 13.90 -6.28 -1.39
N GLN A 202 14.83 -7.21 -1.52
CA GLN A 202 16.03 -7.02 -2.34
C GLN A 202 15.67 -6.80 -3.81
N ALA A 203 14.79 -7.62 -4.37
CA ALA A 203 14.36 -7.51 -5.75
C ALA A 203 13.61 -6.19 -6.03
N MET A 204 12.82 -5.67 -5.10
CA MET A 204 12.20 -4.36 -5.19
C MET A 204 13.25 -3.24 -5.14
N ARG A 205 14.18 -3.30 -4.20
CA ARG A 205 15.28 -2.34 -4.08
C ARG A 205 16.15 -2.29 -5.34
N ASP A 206 16.48 -3.44 -5.91
CA ASP A 206 17.27 -3.53 -7.15
C ASP A 206 16.54 -2.90 -8.36
N ARG A 207 15.23 -2.75 -8.25
CA ARG A 207 14.38 -2.06 -9.23
C ARG A 207 14.13 -0.59 -8.90
N GLY A 208 14.80 -0.06 -7.87
CA GLY A 208 14.68 1.33 -7.43
C GLY A 208 13.41 1.63 -6.62
N ILE A 209 12.77 0.60 -6.07
CA ILE A 209 11.55 0.73 -5.26
C ILE A 209 11.87 0.41 -3.81
N ALA A 210 11.85 1.43 -2.94
CA ALA A 210 12.02 1.25 -1.51
C ALA A 210 10.71 0.78 -0.86
N VAL A 211 10.74 -0.36 -0.18
CA VAL A 211 9.64 -0.83 0.67
C VAL A 211 10.01 -0.52 2.12
N HIS A 212 9.25 0.35 2.76
CA HIS A 212 9.55 0.91 4.08
C HIS A 212 9.10 0.01 5.25
N ALA A 213 8.12 -0.83 5.01
CA ALA A 213 7.60 -1.75 6.02
C ALA A 213 6.99 -3.00 5.38
N ILE A 214 6.99 -4.11 6.10
CA ILE A 214 6.26 -5.31 5.71
C ILE A 214 5.42 -5.83 6.88
N THR A 215 4.33 -6.52 6.55
CA THR A 215 3.63 -7.39 7.50
C THR A 215 3.76 -8.84 7.03
N PRO A 216 3.93 -9.81 7.94
CA PRO A 216 4.17 -11.20 7.57
C PRO A 216 2.96 -11.87 6.95
N GLN A 217 1.74 -11.39 7.27
CA GLN A 217 0.49 -12.00 6.82
C GLN A 217 -0.66 -10.99 6.80
N ASN A 218 -1.39 -10.96 5.69
CA ASN A 218 -2.68 -10.31 5.59
C ASN A 218 -3.76 -11.13 6.30
N GLU A 219 -4.65 -10.47 7.06
CA GLU A 219 -5.81 -11.11 7.72
C GLU A 219 -5.48 -12.48 8.32
N PRO A 220 -4.58 -12.59 9.29
CA PRO A 220 -3.95 -13.85 9.67
C PRO A 220 -4.91 -14.91 10.25
N LEU A 221 -6.16 -14.56 10.55
CA LEU A 221 -7.19 -15.50 11.00
C LEU A 221 -8.26 -15.79 9.92
N ASN A 222 -8.19 -15.13 8.76
CA ASN A 222 -9.14 -15.36 7.67
C ASN A 222 -8.64 -16.48 6.74
N GLN A 223 -9.40 -17.58 6.67
CA GLN A 223 -9.10 -18.72 5.79
C GLN A 223 -9.97 -18.74 4.52
N LYS A 224 -10.82 -17.74 4.32
CA LYS A 224 -11.85 -17.77 3.27
C LYS A 224 -11.39 -17.17 1.96
N ASN A 225 -10.47 -16.17 2.02
CA ASN A 225 -9.91 -15.55 0.84
C ASN A 225 -9.01 -16.52 0.06
N GLU A 226 -8.80 -16.23 -1.19
CA GLU A 226 -7.83 -16.92 -2.04
C GLU A 226 -7.01 -15.88 -2.79
N PRO A 227 -5.70 -15.74 -2.45
CA PRO A 227 -4.96 -16.52 -1.46
C PRO A 227 -5.25 -16.13 0.00
N SER A 228 -4.92 -17.04 0.92
CA SER A 228 -4.96 -16.80 2.38
C SER A 228 -4.09 -17.80 3.14
N MET A 229 -3.70 -17.46 4.36
CA MET A 229 -2.93 -18.35 5.23
C MET A 229 -3.24 -17.98 6.68
N VAL A 230 -3.46 -18.99 7.52
CA VAL A 230 -3.66 -18.79 8.97
C VAL A 230 -2.31 -18.68 9.66
N MET A 231 -2.17 -17.65 10.49
CA MET A 231 -0.97 -17.42 11.29
C MET A 231 -1.39 -16.79 12.63
N GLU A 232 -1.51 -17.59 13.67
CA GLU A 232 -1.91 -17.13 14.99
C GLU A 232 -0.92 -16.10 15.56
N ALA A 233 -1.36 -15.27 16.50
CA ALA A 233 -0.53 -14.21 17.06
C ALA A 233 0.80 -14.75 17.65
N SER A 234 0.77 -15.93 18.30
CA SER A 234 1.97 -16.59 18.81
C SER A 234 2.90 -17.06 17.69
N GLU A 235 2.35 -17.59 16.60
CA GLU A 235 3.10 -18.03 15.42
C GLU A 235 3.77 -16.83 14.72
N GLN A 236 3.06 -15.70 14.60
CA GLN A 236 3.63 -14.46 14.08
C GLN A 236 4.76 -13.93 14.96
N ALA A 237 4.53 -13.90 16.29
CA ALA A 237 5.54 -13.43 17.22
C ALA A 237 6.82 -14.28 17.16
N GLU A 238 6.68 -15.60 17.08
CA GLU A 238 7.82 -16.52 16.91
C GLU A 238 8.51 -16.30 15.56
N PHE A 239 7.75 -16.26 14.48
CA PHE A 239 8.28 -16.04 13.13
C PHE A 239 9.06 -14.72 13.03
N ILE A 240 8.48 -13.63 13.52
CA ILE A 240 9.14 -12.31 13.49
C ILE A 240 10.42 -12.32 14.33
N LYS A 241 10.32 -12.81 15.58
CA LYS A 241 11.43 -12.75 16.53
C LYS A 241 12.61 -13.64 16.13
N ASN A 242 12.32 -14.87 15.68
CA ASN A 242 13.33 -15.91 15.55
C ASN A 242 13.77 -16.15 14.10
N HIS A 243 13.05 -15.64 13.11
CA HIS A 243 13.34 -15.88 11.69
C HIS A 243 13.39 -14.58 10.88
N LEU A 244 12.29 -13.83 10.79
CA LEU A 244 12.20 -12.66 9.91
C LEU A 244 13.11 -11.52 10.37
N GLY A 245 13.06 -11.12 11.65
CA GLY A 245 13.91 -10.06 12.18
C GLY A 245 15.40 -10.33 12.00
N PRO A 246 15.91 -11.51 12.39
CA PRO A 246 17.30 -11.89 12.12
C PRO A 246 17.67 -11.90 10.64
N ALA A 247 16.78 -12.37 9.76
CA ALA A 247 17.01 -12.40 8.32
C ALA A 247 17.08 -10.99 7.71
N LEU A 248 16.18 -10.08 8.12
CA LEU A 248 16.20 -8.66 7.72
C LEU A 248 17.51 -8.00 8.19
N SER A 249 17.90 -8.20 9.44
CA SER A 249 19.14 -7.65 9.99
C SER A 249 20.37 -8.14 9.22
N ALA A 250 20.45 -9.44 8.95
CA ALA A 250 21.54 -10.03 8.17
C ALA A 250 21.63 -9.50 6.74
N ALA A 251 20.49 -9.10 6.17
CA ALA A 251 20.39 -8.53 4.82
C ALA A 251 20.60 -7.00 4.77
N GLY A 252 20.78 -6.33 5.93
CA GLY A 252 20.84 -4.86 6.02
C GLY A 252 19.52 -4.19 5.61
N LEU A 253 18.39 -4.77 6.07
CA LEU A 253 17.02 -4.33 5.78
C LEU A 253 16.20 -4.14 7.08
N ALA A 254 16.84 -3.98 8.23
CA ALA A 254 16.18 -3.88 9.53
C ALA A 254 15.91 -2.45 10.00
N ASP A 255 16.27 -1.43 9.22
CA ASP A 255 16.14 0.00 9.54
C ASP A 255 14.84 0.59 8.99
#